data_12282c6f6173f28011112f778fb91512
#
_entry.id   12282c6f6173f28011112f778fb91512
#
_cell.length_a   1.000
_cell.length_b   1.000
_cell.length_c   1.000
_cell.angle_alpha   90.00
_cell.angle_beta   90.00
_cell.angle_gamma   90.00
#
_symmetry.space_group_name_H-M   'P 1'
#
loop_
_entity.id
_entity.type
_entity.pdbx_description
1 polymer ?
#
loop_
_entity_poly.entity_id
_entity_poly.type
_entity_poly.pdbx_seq_one_letter_code
_entity_poly.pdbx_strand_id
1 'polypeptide(L)'
;MITFKPTALFSILAGVILSLGSITVVANHDSDGSIVERISAIGRICVEGESCKAPVAVVVAAPAGPRSGSDVYASGCAACHDSGAAGAPKLGDVAAWSPRMDKGIEKLFSNAWYGYKSMPAKGMCKRCSEDEIKDAVIYLVDASK
;
A
#
# COMPACT_ATOMS: atom_id res chain seq x y z
N MET A 1 -24.12 62.68 3.26
CA MET A 1 -23.03 62.06 4.03
C MET A 1 -23.65 61.08 5.02
N ILE A 2 -23.54 59.78 4.75
CA ILE A 2 -24.11 58.74 5.59
C ILE A 2 -22.97 58.24 6.48
N THR A 3 -23.02 58.60 7.77
CA THR A 3 -22.02 58.14 8.77
C THR A 3 -22.39 56.76 9.24
N PHE A 4 -21.67 55.76 8.77
CA PHE A 4 -21.77 54.39 9.27
C PHE A 4 -21.11 54.28 10.67
N LYS A 5 -21.88 53.95 11.69
CA LYS A 5 -21.38 53.67 13.03
C LYS A 5 -20.60 52.31 13.03
N PRO A 6 -19.34 52.27 13.46
CA PRO A 6 -18.51 51.06 13.40
C PRO A 6 -18.97 49.92 14.33
N THR A 7 -19.88 50.19 15.24
CA THR A 7 -20.39 49.17 16.22
C THR A 7 -21.32 48.12 15.59
N ALA A 8 -21.95 48.40 14.45
CA ALA A 8 -22.85 47.42 13.81
C ALA A 8 -22.10 46.36 13.01
N LEU A 9 -20.90 46.67 12.49
CA LEU A 9 -20.10 45.69 11.75
C LEU A 9 -19.48 44.62 12.64
N PHE A 10 -19.12 44.96 13.89
CA PHE A 10 -18.54 44.01 14.83
C PHE A 10 -19.52 42.94 15.29
N SER A 11 -20.81 43.28 15.46
CA SER A 11 -21.84 42.34 15.87
C SER A 11 -22.20 41.35 14.77
N ILE A 12 -22.09 41.70 13.51
CA ILE A 12 -22.38 40.78 12.38
C ILE A 12 -21.21 39.80 12.20
N LEU A 13 -19.96 40.25 12.38
CA LEU A 13 -18.80 39.36 12.27
C LEU A 13 -18.75 38.32 13.39
N ALA A 14 -19.13 38.69 14.62
CA ALA A 14 -19.18 37.75 15.74
C ALA A 14 -20.27 36.68 15.57
N GLY A 15 -21.39 37.02 14.94
CA GLY A 15 -22.49 36.08 14.67
C GLY A 15 -22.14 35.03 13.59
N VAL A 16 -21.35 35.40 12.59
CA VAL A 16 -20.93 34.49 11.53
C VAL A 16 -19.86 33.47 11.99
N ILE A 17 -19.01 33.85 12.93
CA ILE A 17 -17.99 32.96 13.48
C ILE A 17 -18.60 31.89 14.41
N LEU A 18 -19.71 32.18 15.06
CA LEU A 18 -20.37 31.22 15.96
C LEU A 18 -21.22 30.17 15.21
N SER A 19 -21.53 30.39 13.92
CA SER A 19 -22.32 29.47 13.11
C SER A 19 -21.50 28.46 12.31
N LEU A 20 -20.17 28.53 12.35
CA LEU A 20 -19.27 27.49 11.88
C LEU A 20 -19.30 26.35 12.90
N GLY A 21 -20.43 25.64 12.90
CA GLY A 21 -20.69 24.49 13.76
C GLY A 21 -19.51 23.50 13.63
N SER A 22 -18.99 23.11 14.77
CA SER A 22 -18.00 22.06 14.89
C SER A 22 -18.48 20.82 14.15
N ILE A 23 -17.93 20.55 12.97
CA ILE A 23 -18.08 19.25 12.31
C ILE A 23 -17.25 18.30 13.16
N THR A 24 -17.88 17.67 14.14
CA THR A 24 -17.28 16.53 14.83
C THR A 24 -17.22 15.37 13.84
N VAL A 25 -16.08 15.16 13.21
CA VAL A 25 -15.81 13.93 12.49
C VAL A 25 -15.71 12.83 13.54
N VAL A 26 -16.79 12.12 13.75
CA VAL A 26 -16.80 10.92 14.58
C VAL A 26 -16.12 9.83 13.76
N ALA A 27 -14.85 9.59 14.04
CA ALA A 27 -14.15 8.42 13.54
C ALA A 27 -14.73 7.18 14.24
N ASN A 28 -15.67 6.52 13.58
CA ASN A 28 -16.40 5.37 14.13
C ASN A 28 -15.58 4.07 14.00
N HIS A 29 -14.26 4.15 14.24
CA HIS A 29 -13.36 3.01 14.12
C HIS A 29 -13.37 2.06 15.32
N ASP A 30 -13.87 2.53 16.45
CA ASP A 30 -13.86 1.81 17.73
C ASP A 30 -15.27 1.42 18.20
N SER A 31 -16.27 1.37 17.30
CA SER A 31 -17.55 0.81 17.64
C SER A 31 -17.44 -0.71 17.83
N ASP A 32 -18.15 -1.26 18.81
CA ASP A 32 -18.15 -2.69 19.10
C ASP A 32 -18.42 -3.53 17.85
N GLY A 33 -19.32 -3.06 16.96
CA GLY A 33 -19.60 -3.72 15.69
C GLY A 33 -18.39 -3.76 14.74
N SER A 34 -17.62 -2.68 14.63
CA SER A 34 -16.43 -2.62 13.75
C SER A 34 -15.28 -3.45 14.31
N ILE A 35 -15.18 -3.58 15.62
CA ILE A 35 -14.18 -4.43 16.27
C ILE A 35 -14.53 -5.89 16.05
N VAL A 36 -15.77 -6.29 16.30
CA VAL A 36 -16.25 -7.66 16.10
C VAL A 36 -16.07 -8.11 14.66
N GLU A 37 -16.36 -7.25 13.68
CA GLU A 37 -16.16 -7.57 12.26
C GLU A 37 -14.68 -7.82 11.91
N ARG A 38 -13.76 -7.03 12.46
CA ARG A 38 -12.32 -7.18 12.21
C ARG A 38 -11.69 -8.38 12.90
N ILE A 39 -12.21 -8.81 14.06
CA ILE A 39 -11.72 -9.97 14.83
C ILE A 39 -12.57 -11.22 14.62
N SER A 40 -13.64 -11.14 13.83
CA SER A 40 -14.44 -12.33 13.53
C SER A 40 -13.56 -13.38 12.82
N ALA A 41 -13.67 -14.61 13.29
CA ALA A 41 -12.87 -15.71 12.73
C ALA A 41 -13.18 -15.91 11.23
N ILE A 42 -12.13 -15.95 10.41
CA ILE A 42 -12.21 -16.19 8.95
C ILE A 42 -12.52 -17.68 8.67
N GLY A 43 -13.36 -18.30 9.46
CA GLY A 43 -13.74 -19.68 9.27
C GLY A 43 -14.35 -20.26 10.53
N ARG A 44 -15.01 -21.38 10.40
CA ARG A 44 -15.53 -22.18 11.50
C ARG A 44 -14.72 -23.47 11.58
N ILE A 45 -14.27 -23.81 12.77
CA ILE A 45 -13.72 -25.12 13.05
C ILE A 45 -14.91 -26.05 13.22
N CYS A 46 -15.01 -27.07 12.36
CA CYS A 46 -16.01 -28.11 12.48
C CYS A 46 -15.50 -29.21 13.39
N VAL A 47 -16.28 -29.53 14.39
CA VAL A 47 -16.00 -30.67 15.28
C VAL A 47 -16.70 -31.90 14.70
N GLU A 48 -16.05 -33.03 14.76
CA GLU A 48 -16.60 -34.31 14.26
C GLU A 48 -17.95 -34.60 14.93
N GLY A 49 -19.00 -34.74 14.10
CA GLY A 49 -20.38 -34.97 14.56
C GLY A 49 -21.33 -33.78 14.40
N GLU A 50 -20.86 -32.58 14.02
CA GLU A 50 -21.72 -31.44 13.68
C GLU A 50 -21.88 -31.26 12.18
N SER A 51 -23.12 -30.99 11.72
CA SER A 51 -23.39 -30.66 10.33
C SER A 51 -22.95 -29.21 10.04
N CYS A 52 -21.68 -29.02 9.72
CA CYS A 52 -21.16 -27.74 9.30
C CYS A 52 -21.53 -27.47 7.85
N LYS A 53 -22.46 -26.51 7.61
CA LYS A 53 -22.52 -25.82 6.32
C LYS A 53 -21.32 -24.87 6.27
N ALA A 54 -20.19 -25.35 5.75
CA ALA A 54 -19.06 -24.49 5.46
C ALA A 54 -19.50 -23.41 4.48
N PRO A 55 -19.29 -22.11 4.76
CA PRO A 55 -19.29 -21.14 3.67
C PRO A 55 -18.19 -21.58 2.69
N VAL A 56 -18.57 -21.75 1.43
CA VAL A 56 -17.58 -21.99 0.38
C VAL A 56 -16.63 -20.83 0.42
N ALA A 57 -15.45 -21.04 0.99
CA ALA A 57 -14.37 -20.08 0.85
C ALA A 57 -14.12 -19.99 -0.66
N VAL A 58 -14.45 -18.84 -1.23
CA VAL A 58 -13.97 -18.51 -2.57
C VAL A 58 -12.47 -18.40 -2.44
N VAL A 59 -11.80 -19.50 -2.65
CA VAL A 59 -10.37 -19.51 -2.89
C VAL A 59 -10.24 -18.76 -4.22
N VAL A 60 -9.91 -17.49 -4.16
CA VAL A 60 -9.42 -16.78 -5.33
C VAL A 60 -8.13 -17.52 -5.70
N ALA A 61 -8.26 -18.46 -6.62
CA ALA A 61 -7.11 -19.18 -7.15
C ALA A 61 -6.15 -18.13 -7.69
N ALA A 62 -4.92 -18.13 -7.17
CA ALA A 62 -3.84 -17.38 -7.79
C ALA A 62 -3.84 -17.75 -9.30
N PRO A 63 -3.64 -16.77 -10.19
CA PRO A 63 -3.65 -17.04 -11.64
C PRO A 63 -2.73 -18.22 -11.93
N ALA A 64 -3.26 -19.20 -12.67
CA ALA A 64 -2.60 -20.46 -12.95
C ALA A 64 -1.52 -20.31 -14.05
N GLY A 65 -0.70 -19.28 -13.98
CA GLY A 65 0.37 -18.96 -14.91
C GLY A 65 1.47 -18.12 -14.25
N PRO A 66 2.61 -17.94 -14.92
CA PRO A 66 3.65 -17.04 -14.45
C PRO A 66 3.06 -15.62 -14.32
N ARG A 67 3.33 -14.97 -13.19
CA ARG A 67 2.86 -13.61 -12.92
C ARG A 67 3.69 -12.62 -13.74
N SER A 68 3.06 -11.52 -14.14
CA SER A 68 3.78 -10.43 -14.81
C SER A 68 4.80 -9.75 -13.88
N GLY A 69 5.81 -9.10 -14.43
CA GLY A 69 6.78 -8.32 -13.66
C GLY A 69 6.13 -7.25 -12.79
N SER A 70 5.05 -6.61 -13.26
CA SER A 70 4.27 -5.63 -12.49
C SER A 70 3.53 -6.27 -11.31
N ASP A 71 2.95 -7.47 -11.48
CA ASP A 71 2.25 -8.15 -10.39
C ASP A 71 3.22 -8.62 -9.32
N VAL A 72 4.39 -9.12 -9.73
CA VAL A 72 5.45 -9.51 -8.80
C VAL A 72 5.99 -8.28 -8.07
N TYR A 73 6.23 -7.18 -8.78
CA TYR A 73 6.63 -5.91 -8.18
C TYR A 73 5.61 -5.47 -7.11
N ALA A 74 4.33 -5.40 -7.46
CA ALA A 74 3.28 -4.98 -6.54
C ALA A 74 3.19 -5.87 -5.29
N SER A 75 3.40 -7.18 -5.44
CA SER A 75 3.27 -8.14 -4.34
C SER A 75 4.51 -8.22 -3.43
N GLY A 76 5.71 -7.91 -3.93
CA GLY A 76 6.95 -8.18 -3.20
C GLY A 76 7.96 -7.05 -3.11
N CYS A 77 7.85 -6.01 -3.95
CA CYS A 77 8.86 -4.97 -4.09
C CYS A 77 8.35 -3.58 -3.71
N ALA A 78 7.08 -3.28 -4.03
CA ALA A 78 6.45 -1.97 -3.88
C ALA A 78 6.54 -1.41 -2.45
N ALA A 79 6.43 -2.25 -1.42
CA ALA A 79 6.48 -1.81 -0.03
C ALA A 79 7.70 -0.93 0.29
N CYS A 80 8.85 -1.25 -0.32
CA CYS A 80 10.07 -0.49 -0.15
C CYS A 80 10.34 0.47 -1.33
N HIS A 81 10.10 0.03 -2.56
CA HIS A 81 10.47 0.79 -3.75
C HIS A 81 9.46 1.90 -4.14
N ASP A 82 8.25 1.91 -3.59
CA ASP A 82 7.33 3.06 -3.72
C ASP A 82 7.64 4.15 -2.69
N SER A 83 7.95 3.74 -1.47
CA SER A 83 8.16 4.66 -0.34
C SER A 83 9.60 5.14 -0.17
N GLY A 84 10.59 4.37 -0.65
CA GLY A 84 12.01 4.58 -0.38
C GLY A 84 12.44 4.04 0.99
N ALA A 85 11.68 3.13 1.57
CA ALA A 85 11.98 2.53 2.88
C ALA A 85 13.37 1.89 2.90
N ALA A 86 14.06 2.01 4.02
CA ALA A 86 15.43 1.50 4.22
C ALA A 86 16.46 1.94 3.15
N GLY A 87 16.23 3.08 2.50
CA GLY A 87 17.09 3.63 1.44
C GLY A 87 16.91 2.94 0.08
N ALA A 88 15.79 2.27 -0.14
CA ALA A 88 15.45 1.70 -1.45
C ALA A 88 15.27 2.81 -2.49
N PRO A 89 15.83 2.68 -3.69
CA PRO A 89 15.57 3.61 -4.78
C PRO A 89 14.11 3.48 -5.21
N LYS A 90 13.41 4.61 -5.32
CA LYS A 90 11.99 4.61 -5.65
C LYS A 90 11.75 4.25 -7.11
N LEU A 91 10.60 3.65 -7.39
CA LEU A 91 10.10 3.45 -8.75
C LEU A 91 9.98 4.81 -9.45
N GLY A 92 10.52 4.93 -10.67
CA GLY A 92 10.50 6.18 -11.45
C GLY A 92 11.54 7.22 -11.05
N ASP A 93 12.38 6.97 -10.04
CA ASP A 93 13.46 7.89 -9.65
C ASP A 93 14.69 7.67 -10.56
N VAL A 94 14.67 8.35 -11.72
CA VAL A 94 15.73 8.27 -12.74
C VAL A 94 17.11 8.56 -12.15
N ALA A 95 17.23 9.56 -11.28
CA ALA A 95 18.49 9.96 -10.68
C ALA A 95 19.07 8.87 -9.77
N ALA A 96 18.21 8.22 -8.98
CA ALA A 96 18.63 7.12 -8.14
C ALA A 96 18.94 5.85 -8.94
N TRP A 97 18.24 5.61 -10.06
CA TRP A 97 18.40 4.38 -10.85
C TRP A 97 19.52 4.44 -11.85
N SER A 98 19.79 5.60 -12.49
CA SER A 98 20.83 5.73 -13.51
C SER A 98 22.18 5.09 -13.11
N PRO A 99 22.83 5.42 -11.98
CA PRO A 99 24.12 4.83 -11.62
C PRO A 99 24.03 3.34 -11.24
N ARG A 100 22.82 2.82 -11.06
CA ARG A 100 22.58 1.40 -10.81
C ARG A 100 22.42 0.64 -12.12
N MET A 101 21.73 1.23 -13.09
CA MET A 101 21.51 0.67 -14.43
C MET A 101 22.83 0.54 -15.20
N ASP A 102 23.80 1.43 -14.97
CA ASP A 102 25.16 1.35 -15.56
C ASP A 102 25.88 0.03 -15.22
N LYS A 103 25.45 -0.65 -14.16
CA LYS A 103 26.03 -1.95 -13.76
C LYS A 103 25.43 -3.14 -14.51
N GLY A 104 24.45 -2.88 -15.35
CA GLY A 104 23.75 -3.87 -16.15
C GLY A 104 22.67 -4.65 -15.43
N ILE A 105 21.72 -5.17 -16.22
CA ILE A 105 20.51 -5.85 -15.72
C ILE A 105 20.83 -7.10 -14.90
N GLU A 106 21.86 -7.85 -15.28
CA GLU A 106 22.27 -9.08 -14.59
C GLU A 106 22.76 -8.79 -13.16
N LYS A 107 23.43 -7.65 -12.96
CA LYS A 107 23.85 -7.24 -11.62
C LYS A 107 22.68 -6.80 -10.78
N LEU A 108 21.71 -6.11 -11.37
CA LEU A 108 20.48 -5.71 -10.68
C LEU A 108 19.65 -6.93 -10.29
N PHE A 109 19.50 -7.88 -11.20
CA PHE A 109 18.86 -9.16 -10.93
C PHE A 109 19.57 -9.94 -9.82
N SER A 110 20.88 -10.07 -9.88
CA SER A 110 21.68 -10.74 -8.84
C SER A 110 21.45 -10.11 -7.45
N ASN A 111 21.40 -8.77 -7.37
CA ASN A 111 21.12 -8.06 -6.13
C ASN A 111 19.70 -8.33 -5.61
N ALA A 112 18.74 -8.44 -6.50
CA ALA A 112 17.35 -8.76 -6.13
C ALA A 112 17.21 -10.22 -5.69
N TRP A 113 17.88 -11.14 -6.38
CA TRP A 113 17.80 -12.57 -6.11
C TRP A 113 18.46 -12.97 -4.78
N TYR A 114 19.69 -12.47 -4.54
CA TYR A 114 20.46 -12.83 -3.34
C TYR A 114 20.30 -11.84 -2.19
N GLY A 115 19.72 -10.67 -2.46
CA GLY A 115 19.70 -9.56 -1.53
C GLY A 115 20.90 -8.62 -1.66
N TYR A 116 20.71 -7.37 -1.26
CA TYR A 116 21.77 -6.35 -1.31
C TYR A 116 21.58 -5.31 -0.21
N LYS A 117 22.54 -5.20 0.71
CA LYS A 117 22.47 -4.30 1.86
C LYS A 117 21.20 -4.56 2.70
N SER A 118 20.29 -3.58 2.78
CA SER A 118 19.03 -3.70 3.50
C SER A 118 17.94 -4.44 2.70
N MET A 119 18.16 -4.69 1.42
CA MET A 119 17.22 -5.41 0.57
C MET A 119 17.33 -6.91 0.84
N PRO A 120 16.26 -7.58 1.29
CA PRO A 120 16.29 -9.02 1.49
C PRO A 120 16.31 -9.77 0.15
N ALA A 121 16.77 -11.02 0.17
CA ALA A 121 16.74 -11.89 -0.99
C ALA A 121 15.31 -12.06 -1.52
N LYS A 122 15.14 -11.95 -2.84
CA LYS A 122 13.85 -11.97 -3.54
C LYS A 122 12.86 -10.89 -3.09
N GLY A 123 13.31 -9.82 -2.42
CA GLY A 123 12.44 -8.86 -1.78
C GLY A 123 11.57 -9.54 -0.73
N MET A 124 10.24 -9.35 -0.82
CA MET A 124 9.26 -10.04 0.04
C MET A 124 8.62 -11.26 -0.64
N CYS A 125 9.00 -11.56 -1.88
CA CYS A 125 8.41 -12.65 -2.66
C CYS A 125 9.15 -13.98 -2.51
N LYS A 126 9.03 -14.63 -1.37
CA LYS A 126 9.73 -15.90 -1.08
C LYS A 126 9.43 -17.04 -2.07
N ARG A 127 8.22 -17.05 -2.67
CA ARG A 127 7.75 -18.11 -3.59
C ARG A 127 7.86 -17.74 -5.06
N CYS A 128 8.44 -16.59 -5.38
CA CYS A 128 8.69 -16.21 -6.77
C CYS A 128 9.77 -17.06 -7.39
N SER A 129 9.55 -17.45 -8.63
CA SER A 129 10.56 -18.08 -9.48
C SER A 129 11.65 -17.09 -9.87
N GLU A 130 12.73 -17.62 -10.48
CA GLU A 130 13.81 -16.80 -10.99
C GLU A 130 13.35 -15.86 -12.08
N ASP A 131 12.59 -16.37 -13.04
CA ASP A 131 12.03 -15.58 -14.15
C ASP A 131 11.11 -14.48 -13.65
N GLU A 132 10.21 -14.77 -12.70
CA GLU A 132 9.32 -13.78 -12.10
C GLU A 132 10.09 -12.63 -11.41
N ILE A 133 11.16 -12.93 -10.70
CA ILE A 133 12.02 -11.88 -10.10
C ILE A 133 12.74 -11.09 -11.18
N LYS A 134 13.21 -11.75 -12.25
CA LYS A 134 13.86 -11.08 -13.38
C LYS A 134 12.91 -10.12 -14.08
N ASP A 135 11.68 -10.55 -14.34
CA ASP A 135 10.65 -9.72 -14.95
C ASP A 135 10.27 -8.52 -14.07
N ALA A 136 10.21 -8.70 -12.76
CA ALA A 136 9.97 -7.60 -11.83
C ALA A 136 11.12 -6.58 -11.81
N VAL A 137 12.38 -7.02 -11.92
CA VAL A 137 13.53 -6.15 -12.03
C VAL A 137 13.50 -5.38 -13.36
N ILE A 138 13.16 -6.04 -14.47
CA ILE A 138 12.99 -5.40 -15.77
C ILE A 138 11.90 -4.33 -15.70
N TYR A 139 10.72 -4.66 -15.16
CA TYR A 139 9.63 -3.72 -14.97
C TYR A 139 10.05 -2.46 -14.21
N LEU A 140 10.76 -2.62 -13.08
CA LEU A 140 11.22 -1.51 -12.25
C LEU A 140 12.26 -0.64 -12.97
N VAL A 141 13.19 -1.25 -13.70
CA VAL A 141 14.21 -0.55 -14.50
C VAL A 141 13.55 0.24 -15.63
N ASP A 142 12.61 -0.37 -16.36
CA ASP A 142 11.93 0.28 -17.48
C ASP A 142 11.08 1.47 -17.04
N ALA A 143 10.42 1.34 -15.90
CA ALA A 143 9.66 2.45 -15.31
C ALA A 143 10.53 3.57 -14.73
N SER A 144 11.86 3.38 -14.67
CA SER A 144 12.82 4.31 -14.07
C SER A 144 13.86 4.85 -15.04
N LYS A 145 13.61 4.73 -16.35
CA LYS A 145 14.45 5.29 -17.45
C LYS A 145 14.12 6.73 -17.76
#